data_74ebe96b1a2d8cf2f53a9b8861a2bf32
#
_entry.id   74ebe96b1a2d8cf2f53a9b8861a2bf32
#
_cell.length_a   1.000
_cell.length_b   1.000
_cell.length_c   1.000
_cell.angle_alpha   90.00
_cell.angle_beta   90.00
_cell.angle_gamma   90.00
#
_symmetry.space_group_name_H-M   'P 1'
#
loop_
_entity.id
_entity.type
_entity.pdbx_description
1 polymer ?
#
loop_
_entity_poly.entity_id
_entity_poly.type
_entity_poly.pdbx_seq_one_letter_code
_entity_poly.pdbx_strand_id
1 'polypeptide(L)'
;MNKDDIVTPAEEAAFRRLFKEHYAAIRNFIYYKSGDMAEAEDLVQEAFAKAWEKRKTLREEQARNYLYTIANNLFINEAKHKQVVLRFQNMSKEARFAPDPQFELEGKAFEKQLNEAIANLPLKQREVFLMNRIEKQTYQEIATGLGLSVKAVEKRMGQALKALRKLSSKI
;
A
#
# COMPACT_ATOMS: atom_id res chain seq x y z
N MET A 1 -32.82 -0.94 -17.58
CA MET A 1 -31.65 -0.04 -17.57
C MET A 1 -31.99 1.10 -16.61
N ASN A 2 -31.47 1.02 -15.39
CA ASN A 2 -31.76 2.03 -14.36
C ASN A 2 -31.13 3.37 -14.78
N LYS A 3 -31.88 4.48 -14.59
CA LYS A 3 -31.35 5.84 -14.80
C LYS A 3 -30.07 6.14 -14.01
N ASP A 4 -29.77 5.32 -13.02
CA ASP A 4 -28.58 5.44 -12.16
C ASP A 4 -27.29 4.84 -12.75
N ASP A 5 -27.35 4.15 -13.91
CA ASP A 5 -26.17 3.54 -14.54
C ASP A 5 -25.49 4.44 -15.59
N ILE A 6 -26.05 5.61 -15.88
CA ILE A 6 -25.48 6.52 -16.85
C ILE A 6 -24.27 7.22 -16.21
N VAL A 7 -23.08 6.89 -16.72
CA VAL A 7 -21.83 7.55 -16.35
C VAL A 7 -21.78 8.92 -17.02
N THR A 8 -21.60 9.96 -16.25
CA THR A 8 -21.43 11.30 -16.81
C THR A 8 -19.98 11.54 -17.24
N PRO A 9 -19.73 12.37 -18.28
CA PRO A 9 -18.35 12.73 -18.67
C PRO A 9 -17.54 13.34 -17.51
N ALA A 10 -18.21 14.04 -16.60
CA ALA A 10 -17.57 14.62 -15.42
C ALA A 10 -17.11 13.56 -14.42
N GLU A 11 -17.92 12.53 -14.14
CA GLU A 11 -17.57 11.40 -13.29
C GLU A 11 -16.39 10.61 -13.87
N GLU A 12 -16.42 10.36 -15.16
CA GLU A 12 -15.33 9.66 -15.85
C GLU A 12 -14.03 10.47 -15.78
N ALA A 13 -14.08 11.77 -16.05
CA ALA A 13 -12.91 12.64 -15.98
C ALA A 13 -12.33 12.72 -14.55
N ALA A 14 -13.18 12.83 -13.54
CA ALA A 14 -12.77 12.84 -12.13
C ALA A 14 -12.10 11.51 -11.75
N PHE A 15 -12.70 10.38 -12.12
CA PHE A 15 -12.12 9.07 -11.84
C PHE A 15 -10.81 8.82 -12.59
N ARG A 16 -10.69 9.28 -13.82
CA ARG A 16 -9.46 9.19 -14.61
C ARG A 16 -8.31 9.97 -13.96
N ARG A 17 -8.59 11.16 -13.38
CA ARG A 17 -7.62 11.93 -12.59
C ARG A 17 -7.20 11.15 -11.34
N LEU A 18 -8.16 10.64 -10.58
CA LEU A 18 -7.93 9.84 -9.39
C LEU A 18 -7.05 8.62 -9.68
N PHE A 19 -7.34 7.92 -10.77
CA PHE A 19 -6.56 6.77 -11.22
C PHE A 19 -5.13 7.18 -11.56
N LYS A 20 -4.95 8.20 -12.42
CA LYS A 20 -3.62 8.67 -12.83
C LYS A 20 -2.76 9.13 -11.66
N GLU A 21 -3.38 9.77 -10.66
CA GLU A 21 -2.68 10.35 -9.51
C GLU A 21 -2.29 9.27 -8.47
N HIS A 22 -3.13 8.28 -8.25
CA HIS A 22 -2.96 7.38 -7.09
C HIS A 22 -2.64 5.93 -7.44
N TYR A 23 -2.85 5.48 -8.69
CA TYR A 23 -2.67 4.07 -9.04
C TYR A 23 -1.27 3.56 -8.70
N ALA A 24 -0.22 4.22 -9.19
CA ALA A 24 1.15 3.79 -8.98
C ALA A 24 1.54 3.76 -7.49
N ALA A 25 1.10 4.78 -6.74
CA ALA A 25 1.37 4.89 -5.32
C ALA A 25 0.73 3.73 -4.52
N ILE A 26 -0.55 3.43 -4.79
CA ILE A 26 -1.27 2.36 -4.10
C ILE A 26 -0.76 0.99 -4.52
N ARG A 27 -0.44 0.78 -5.81
CA ARG A 27 0.21 -0.43 -6.29
C ARG A 27 1.53 -0.69 -5.56
N ASN A 28 2.38 0.32 -5.48
CA ASN A 28 3.66 0.21 -4.78
C ASN A 28 3.46 -0.07 -3.29
N PHE A 29 2.47 0.56 -2.65
CA PHE A 29 2.13 0.29 -1.26
C PHE A 29 1.78 -1.19 -1.04
N ILE A 30 0.96 -1.79 -1.90
CA ILE A 30 0.62 -3.21 -1.81
C ILE A 30 1.84 -4.09 -2.16
N TYR A 31 2.61 -3.73 -3.18
CA TYR A 31 3.84 -4.44 -3.53
C TYR A 31 4.83 -4.50 -2.36
N TYR A 32 5.05 -3.40 -1.66
CA TYR A 32 5.90 -3.40 -0.47
C TYR A 32 5.35 -4.26 0.69
N LYS A 33 4.08 -4.60 0.65
CA LYS A 33 3.45 -5.48 1.64
C LYS A 33 3.48 -6.95 1.22
N SER A 34 3.18 -7.23 -0.02
CA SER A 34 3.08 -8.59 -0.57
C SER A 34 4.44 -9.17 -0.98
N GLY A 35 5.33 -8.33 -1.50
CA GLY A 35 6.55 -8.75 -2.18
C GLY A 35 6.29 -9.34 -3.58
N ASP A 36 5.06 -9.22 -4.10
CA ASP A 36 4.62 -9.77 -5.38
C ASP A 36 3.94 -8.69 -6.20
N MET A 37 4.50 -8.38 -7.39
CA MET A 37 3.99 -7.32 -8.25
C MET A 37 2.65 -7.71 -8.90
N ALA A 38 2.48 -8.95 -9.30
CA ALA A 38 1.24 -9.41 -9.90
C ALA A 38 0.08 -9.33 -8.88
N GLU A 39 0.32 -9.79 -7.65
CA GLU A 39 -0.65 -9.63 -6.55
C GLU A 39 -0.96 -8.15 -6.28
N ALA A 40 0.05 -7.29 -6.30
CA ALA A 40 -0.16 -5.86 -6.07
C ALA A 40 -1.01 -5.22 -7.18
N GLU A 41 -0.78 -5.59 -8.43
CA GLU A 41 -1.57 -5.11 -9.57
C GLU A 41 -3.02 -5.58 -9.50
N ASP A 42 -3.27 -6.83 -9.18
CA ASP A 42 -4.62 -7.39 -9.04
C ASP A 42 -5.39 -6.67 -7.91
N LEU A 43 -4.79 -6.54 -6.74
CA LEU A 43 -5.43 -5.91 -5.58
C LEU A 43 -5.68 -4.41 -5.79
N VAL A 44 -4.78 -3.69 -6.47
CA VAL A 44 -5.01 -2.27 -6.76
C VAL A 44 -6.11 -2.09 -7.82
N GLN A 45 -6.17 -2.95 -8.83
CA GLN A 45 -7.26 -2.92 -9.81
C GLN A 45 -8.61 -3.16 -9.14
N GLU A 46 -8.72 -4.14 -8.25
CA GLU A 46 -9.93 -4.40 -7.46
C GLU A 46 -10.30 -3.21 -6.57
N ALA A 47 -9.30 -2.57 -5.93
CA ALA A 47 -9.55 -1.38 -5.12
C ALA A 47 -10.13 -0.22 -5.95
N PHE A 48 -9.61 0.00 -7.16
CA PHE A 48 -10.14 1.02 -8.06
C PHE A 48 -11.51 0.64 -8.62
N ALA A 49 -11.79 -0.63 -8.91
CA ALA A 49 -13.12 -1.08 -9.30
C ALA A 49 -14.16 -0.77 -8.20
N LYS A 50 -13.85 -1.08 -6.94
CA LYS A 50 -14.71 -0.75 -5.80
C LYS A 50 -14.88 0.78 -5.60
N ALA A 51 -13.85 1.57 -5.89
CA ALA A 51 -13.96 3.03 -5.85
C ALA A 51 -14.85 3.55 -6.98
N TRP A 52 -14.79 2.95 -8.16
CA TRP A 52 -15.67 3.27 -9.28
C TRP A 52 -17.14 3.01 -8.96
N GLU A 53 -17.47 1.92 -8.31
CA GLU A 53 -18.84 1.63 -7.86
C GLU A 53 -19.38 2.74 -6.94
N LYS A 54 -18.51 3.37 -6.16
CA LYS A 54 -18.87 4.48 -5.26
C LYS A 54 -18.61 5.88 -5.83
N ARG A 55 -18.29 6.03 -7.11
CA ARG A 55 -17.91 7.29 -7.73
C ARG A 55 -18.86 8.47 -7.48
N LYS A 56 -20.16 8.17 -7.37
CA LYS A 56 -21.19 9.20 -7.14
C LYS A 56 -21.20 9.79 -5.73
N THR A 57 -20.73 9.02 -4.77
CA THR A 57 -20.74 9.39 -3.34
C THR A 57 -19.35 9.68 -2.79
N LEU A 58 -18.31 9.26 -3.50
CA LEU A 58 -16.93 9.40 -3.08
C LEU A 58 -16.43 10.82 -3.37
N ARG A 59 -16.19 11.59 -2.29
CA ARG A 59 -15.62 12.92 -2.40
C ARG A 59 -14.13 12.84 -2.73
N GLU A 60 -13.64 13.75 -3.56
CA GLU A 60 -12.24 13.78 -4.04
C GLU A 60 -11.24 13.83 -2.87
N GLU A 61 -11.54 14.64 -1.83
CA GLU A 61 -10.67 14.75 -0.65
C GLU A 61 -10.58 13.44 0.17
N GLN A 62 -11.57 12.57 0.05
CA GLN A 62 -11.62 11.29 0.78
C GLN A 62 -11.15 10.12 -0.08
N ALA A 63 -11.09 10.29 -1.39
CA ALA A 63 -10.86 9.22 -2.35
C ALA A 63 -9.51 8.52 -2.14
N ARG A 64 -8.46 9.30 -1.86
CA ARG A 64 -7.13 8.75 -1.55
C ARG A 64 -7.16 7.81 -0.34
N ASN A 65 -7.65 8.28 0.80
CA ASN A 65 -7.71 7.48 2.03
C ASN A 65 -8.62 6.26 1.86
N TYR A 66 -9.72 6.42 1.12
CA TYR A 66 -10.63 5.33 0.81
C TYR A 66 -9.94 4.23 -0.02
N LEU A 67 -9.18 4.59 -1.05
CA LEU A 67 -8.41 3.65 -1.87
C LEU A 67 -7.36 2.89 -1.05
N TYR A 68 -6.59 3.58 -0.20
CA TYR A 68 -5.63 2.92 0.69
C TYR A 68 -6.32 1.96 1.66
N THR A 69 -7.47 2.35 2.21
CA THR A 69 -8.26 1.51 3.13
C THR A 69 -8.74 0.24 2.42
N ILE A 70 -9.30 0.38 1.22
CA ILE A 70 -9.78 -0.79 0.45
C ILE A 70 -8.60 -1.70 0.08
N ALA A 71 -7.55 -1.14 -0.52
CA ALA A 71 -6.39 -1.92 -0.94
C ALA A 71 -5.74 -2.65 0.24
N ASN A 72 -5.64 -1.99 1.39
CA ASN A 72 -5.16 -2.63 2.62
C ASN A 72 -6.07 -3.76 3.10
N ASN A 73 -7.39 -3.57 3.09
CA ASN A 73 -8.34 -4.60 3.50
C ASN A 73 -8.33 -5.80 2.55
N LEU A 74 -8.24 -5.56 1.25
CA LEU A 74 -8.09 -6.62 0.25
C LEU A 74 -6.82 -7.44 0.50
N PHE A 75 -5.68 -6.78 0.71
CA PHE A 75 -4.43 -7.46 1.06
C PHE A 75 -4.54 -8.30 2.35
N ILE A 76 -5.14 -7.75 3.41
CA ILE A 76 -5.31 -8.48 4.68
C ILE A 76 -6.20 -9.71 4.48
N ASN A 77 -7.26 -9.60 3.69
CA ASN A 77 -8.16 -10.71 3.41
C ASN A 77 -7.47 -11.79 2.59
N GLU A 78 -6.73 -11.40 1.55
CA GLU A 78 -5.94 -12.32 0.73
C GLU A 78 -4.86 -13.03 1.55
N ALA A 79 -4.13 -12.31 2.40
CA ALA A 79 -3.12 -12.88 3.29
C ALA A 79 -3.71 -13.89 4.29
N LYS A 80 -4.90 -13.60 4.84
CA LYS A 80 -5.64 -14.54 5.69
C LYS A 80 -6.05 -15.80 4.91
N HIS A 81 -6.56 -15.62 3.70
CA HIS A 81 -6.94 -16.73 2.83
C HIS A 81 -5.74 -17.62 2.51
N LYS A 82 -4.62 -17.02 2.11
CA LYS A 82 -3.35 -17.74 1.87
C LYS A 82 -2.86 -18.49 3.12
N GLN A 83 -2.95 -17.89 4.30
CA GLN A 83 -2.60 -18.58 5.56
C GLN A 83 -3.48 -19.80 5.83
N VAL A 84 -4.77 -19.73 5.56
CA VAL A 84 -5.68 -20.86 5.70
C VAL A 84 -5.29 -21.97 4.72
N VAL A 85 -5.05 -21.65 3.47
CA VAL A 85 -4.63 -22.61 2.43
C VAL A 85 -3.27 -23.24 2.80
N LEU A 86 -2.30 -22.46 3.26
CA LEU A 86 -0.97 -22.95 3.66
C LEU A 86 -1.00 -23.84 4.90
N ARG A 87 -1.92 -23.60 5.85
CA ARG A 87 -2.14 -24.51 6.99
C ARG A 87 -2.61 -25.90 6.55
N PHE A 88 -3.37 -25.97 5.47
CA PHE A 88 -3.76 -27.24 4.89
C PHE A 88 -2.65 -27.90 4.05
N GLN A 89 -1.66 -27.13 3.55
CA GLN A 89 -0.62 -27.64 2.64
C GLN A 89 0.77 -27.82 3.28
N ASN A 90 0.95 -27.55 4.58
CA ASN A 90 2.22 -27.73 5.32
C ASN A 90 3.47 -27.17 4.62
N MET A 91 3.40 -25.98 4.02
CA MET A 91 4.56 -25.35 3.39
C MET A 91 4.83 -23.95 3.97
N SER A 92 5.85 -23.88 4.82
CA SER A 92 6.47 -22.61 5.22
C SER A 92 7.21 -22.00 4.03
N LYS A 93 6.64 -20.97 3.42
CA LYS A 93 7.40 -20.03 2.60
C LYS A 93 7.31 -18.65 3.23
N GLU A 94 8.38 -18.22 3.87
CA GLU A 94 8.62 -16.81 4.11
C GLU A 94 8.64 -16.11 2.75
N ALA A 95 7.72 -15.16 2.55
CA ALA A 95 7.73 -14.31 1.37
C ALA A 95 9.05 -13.51 1.37
N ARG A 96 10.00 -13.93 0.57
CA ARG A 96 11.22 -13.17 0.32
C ARG A 96 10.86 -12.03 -0.61
N PHE A 97 11.01 -10.82 -0.09
CA PHE A 97 10.93 -9.61 -0.86
C PHE A 97 12.05 -9.62 -1.93
N ALA A 98 11.66 -9.79 -3.19
CA ALA A 98 12.55 -9.57 -4.32
C ALA A 98 12.23 -8.17 -4.86
N PRO A 99 13.18 -7.21 -4.87
CA PRO A 99 12.96 -5.91 -5.48
C PRO A 99 12.74 -6.09 -6.99
N ASP A 100 11.69 -5.45 -7.50
CA ASP A 100 11.43 -5.38 -8.93
C ASP A 100 12.57 -4.61 -9.62
N PRO A 101 13.16 -5.14 -10.70
CA PRO A 101 14.20 -4.46 -11.48
C PRO A 101 13.76 -3.09 -12.03
N GLN A 102 12.47 -2.85 -12.22
CA GLN A 102 11.93 -1.55 -12.64
C GLN A 102 11.94 -0.50 -11.54
N PHE A 103 12.24 -0.88 -10.28
CA PHE A 103 12.40 0.01 -9.14
C PHE A 103 13.88 0.33 -8.84
N GLU A 104 14.79 -0.12 -9.69
CA GLU A 104 16.15 0.41 -9.68
C GLU A 104 16.09 1.88 -10.09
N LEU A 105 15.91 2.75 -9.08
CA LEU A 105 16.43 4.10 -9.17
C LEU A 105 17.92 3.93 -9.50
N GLU A 106 18.33 4.37 -10.68
CA GLU A 106 19.71 4.46 -11.11
C GLU A 106 20.50 5.27 -10.08
N GLY A 107 21.06 4.63 -9.11
CA GLY A 107 21.77 5.33 -8.05
C GLY A 107 22.33 4.39 -7.01
N LYS A 108 23.57 4.36 -6.91
CA LYS A 108 24.47 4.26 -5.75
C LYS A 108 24.13 3.18 -4.71
N ALA A 109 25.16 2.46 -4.30
CA ALA A 109 25.14 1.40 -3.26
C ALA A 109 24.32 1.74 -2.01
N PHE A 110 24.23 3.02 -1.63
CA PHE A 110 23.43 3.51 -0.50
C PHE A 110 21.90 3.33 -0.70
N GLU A 111 21.39 3.61 -1.91
CA GLU A 111 19.96 3.44 -2.20
C GLU A 111 19.55 1.97 -2.17
N LYS A 112 20.41 1.09 -2.68
CA LYS A 112 20.21 -0.36 -2.60
C LYS A 112 20.15 -0.83 -1.13
N GLN A 113 21.09 -0.38 -0.32
CA GLN A 113 21.12 -0.71 1.12
C GLN A 113 19.89 -0.16 1.85
N LEU A 114 19.44 1.05 1.53
CA LEU A 114 18.24 1.64 2.11
C LEU A 114 16.98 0.85 1.72
N ASN A 115 16.85 0.47 0.46
CA ASN A 115 15.72 -0.33 -0.03
C ASN A 115 15.68 -1.71 0.62
N GLU A 116 16.83 -2.38 0.75
CA GLU A 116 16.96 -3.65 1.47
C GLU A 116 16.58 -3.50 2.95
N ALA A 117 16.97 -2.39 3.55
CA ALA A 117 16.63 -2.09 4.94
C ALA A 117 15.14 -1.87 5.16
N ILE A 118 14.49 -1.13 4.26
CA ILE A 118 13.05 -0.93 4.27
C ILE A 118 12.34 -2.28 4.06
N ALA A 119 12.83 -3.09 3.13
CA ALA A 119 12.30 -4.42 2.86
C ALA A 119 12.39 -5.37 4.06
N ASN A 120 13.42 -5.21 4.89
CA ASN A 120 13.62 -6.00 6.10
C ASN A 120 12.86 -5.47 7.33
N LEU A 121 12.17 -4.32 7.24
CA LEU A 121 11.30 -3.89 8.32
C LEU A 121 10.14 -4.87 8.52
N PRO A 122 9.72 -5.12 9.77
CA PRO A 122 8.47 -5.81 10.03
C PRO A 122 7.31 -5.13 9.30
N LEU A 123 6.41 -5.92 8.70
CA LEU A 123 5.35 -5.43 7.82
C LEU A 123 4.59 -4.22 8.37
N LYS A 124 4.18 -4.27 9.66
CA LYS A 124 3.43 -3.19 10.32
C LYS A 124 4.23 -1.88 10.46
N GLN A 125 5.56 -1.94 10.51
CA GLN A 125 6.45 -0.78 10.59
C GLN A 125 6.71 -0.22 9.20
N ARG A 126 6.97 -1.11 8.22
CA ARG A 126 7.20 -0.78 6.83
C ARG A 126 6.01 -0.03 6.22
N GLU A 127 4.80 -0.54 6.44
CA GLU A 127 3.53 0.04 6.02
C GLU A 127 3.40 1.52 6.44
N VAL A 128 3.54 1.81 7.71
CA VAL A 128 3.44 3.17 8.24
C VAL A 128 4.57 4.06 7.71
N PHE A 129 5.79 3.52 7.61
CA PHE A 129 6.95 4.24 7.10
C PHE A 129 6.74 4.68 5.64
N LEU A 130 6.29 3.77 4.78
CA LEU A 130 6.06 4.03 3.35
C LEU A 130 4.93 5.04 3.15
N MET A 131 3.80 4.87 3.84
CA MET A 131 2.67 5.81 3.76
C MET A 131 3.09 7.23 4.15
N ASN A 132 3.93 7.39 5.16
CA ASN A 132 4.38 8.72 5.59
C ASN A 132 5.49 9.27 4.68
N ARG A 133 6.55 8.49 4.37
CA ARG A 133 7.75 8.99 3.68
C ARG A 133 7.59 9.06 2.17
N ILE A 134 6.93 8.09 1.57
CA ILE A 134 6.72 8.03 0.12
C ILE A 134 5.44 8.78 -0.24
N GLU A 135 4.33 8.44 0.42
CA GLU A 135 3.01 8.96 0.10
C GLU A 135 2.67 10.29 0.78
N LYS A 136 3.58 10.80 1.64
CA LYS A 136 3.43 12.08 2.34
C LYS A 136 2.16 12.18 3.20
N GLN A 137 1.60 11.04 3.62
CA GLN A 137 0.43 11.03 4.49
C GLN A 137 0.78 11.46 5.91
N THR A 138 -0.12 12.20 6.54
CA THR A 138 -0.03 12.53 7.96
C THR A 138 -0.32 11.30 8.83
N TYR A 139 0.10 11.30 10.07
CA TYR A 139 -0.21 10.21 11.01
C TYR A 139 -1.71 10.01 11.23
N GLN A 140 -2.48 11.10 11.14
CA GLN A 140 -3.94 11.03 11.23
C GLN A 140 -4.55 10.31 10.03
N GLU A 141 -4.11 10.62 8.81
CA GLU A 141 -4.55 9.94 7.58
C GLU A 141 -4.18 8.47 7.59
N ILE A 142 -2.94 8.14 8.01
CA ILE A 142 -2.46 6.76 8.15
C ILE A 142 -3.30 6.01 9.18
N ALA A 143 -3.58 6.62 10.33
CA ALA A 143 -4.41 6.03 11.37
C ALA A 143 -5.81 5.71 10.85
N THR A 144 -6.44 6.64 10.14
CA THR A 144 -7.74 6.45 9.50
C THR A 144 -7.71 5.34 8.45
N GLY A 145 -6.72 5.37 7.54
CA GLY A 145 -6.60 4.40 6.45
C GLY A 145 -6.32 2.97 6.93
N LEU A 146 -5.60 2.81 8.05
CA LEU A 146 -5.22 1.51 8.61
C LEU A 146 -6.15 1.04 9.75
N GLY A 147 -7.13 1.84 10.15
CA GLY A 147 -8.01 1.53 11.30
C GLY A 147 -7.24 1.48 12.62
N LEU A 148 -6.28 2.38 12.82
CA LEU A 148 -5.40 2.45 13.98
C LEU A 148 -5.60 3.76 14.76
N SER A 149 -5.11 3.80 16.01
CA SER A 149 -4.94 5.06 16.71
C SER A 149 -3.66 5.78 16.24
N VAL A 150 -3.64 7.11 16.32
CA VAL A 150 -2.44 7.92 16.01
C VAL A 150 -1.25 7.49 16.85
N LYS A 151 -1.44 7.18 18.13
CA LYS A 151 -0.39 6.63 19.02
C LYS A 151 0.20 5.32 18.52
N ALA A 152 -0.62 4.46 17.91
CA ALA A 152 -0.13 3.21 17.32
C ALA A 152 0.71 3.48 16.06
N VAL A 153 0.33 4.46 15.25
CA VAL A 153 1.11 4.92 14.10
C VAL A 153 2.45 5.51 14.54
N GLU A 154 2.46 6.40 15.53
CA GLU A 154 3.68 6.98 16.12
C GLU A 154 4.64 5.90 16.64
N LYS A 155 4.11 4.93 17.39
CA LYS A 155 4.90 3.81 17.91
C LYS A 155 5.54 3.00 16.78
N ARG A 156 4.77 2.64 15.75
CA ARG A 156 5.26 1.89 14.59
C ARG A 156 6.31 2.67 13.82
N MET A 157 6.09 3.98 13.62
CA MET A 157 7.06 4.88 12.97
C MET A 157 8.35 4.99 13.77
N GLY A 158 8.27 5.19 15.08
CA GLY A 158 9.44 5.25 15.95
C GLY A 158 10.27 3.97 15.89
N GLN A 159 9.62 2.80 15.85
CA GLN A 159 10.29 1.50 15.69
C GLN A 159 10.96 1.36 14.32
N ALA A 160 10.28 1.76 13.24
CA ALA A 160 10.84 1.76 11.89
C ALA A 160 12.10 2.63 11.80
N LEU A 161 12.01 3.87 12.28
CA LEU A 161 13.13 4.81 12.29
C LEU A 161 14.32 4.30 13.13
N LYS A 162 14.04 3.66 14.27
CA LYS A 162 15.09 3.04 15.10
C LYS A 162 15.80 1.90 14.38
N ALA A 163 15.05 1.08 13.65
CA ALA A 163 15.63 -0.02 12.85
C ALA A 163 16.50 0.51 11.71
N LEU A 164 16.02 1.54 10.98
CA LEU A 164 16.75 2.14 9.87
C LEU A 164 18.00 2.93 10.31
N ARG A 165 17.98 3.59 11.47
CA ARG A 165 19.16 4.29 12.02
C ARG A 165 20.32 3.35 12.33
N LYS A 166 20.05 2.11 12.71
CA LYS A 166 21.10 1.10 12.96
C LYS A 166 21.90 0.76 11.71
N LEU A 167 21.39 1.07 10.53
CA LEU A 167 22.10 0.88 9.26
C LEU A 167 23.00 2.06 8.94
N SER A 168 22.51 3.29 9.20
CA SER A 168 23.29 4.52 9.05
C SER A 168 24.53 4.57 9.96
N SER A 169 24.52 3.87 11.09
CA SER A 169 25.67 3.81 12.01
C SER A 169 26.68 2.70 11.68
N LYS A 170 26.46 1.95 10.59
CA LYS A 170 27.37 0.90 10.11
C LYS A 170 28.09 1.27 8.81
N ILE A 171 27.82 2.49 8.31
CA ILE A 171 28.50 3.15 7.20
C ILE A 171 29.41 4.21 7.76
#